data_e9e7fe9820b91a4e445513381635dd60
#
_entry.id   e9e7fe9820b91a4e445513381635dd60
#
_cell.length_a   1.000
_cell.length_b   1.000
_cell.length_c   1.000
_cell.angle_alpha   90.00
_cell.angle_beta   90.00
_cell.angle_gamma   90.00
#
_symmetry.space_group_name_H-M   'P 1'
#
loop_
_entity.id
_entity.type
_entity.pdbx_description
1 polymer ?
#
loop_
_entity_poly.entity_id
_entity_poly.type
_entity_poly.pdbx_seq_one_letter_code
_entity_poly.pdbx_strand_id
1 'polypeptide(L)'
;MATGRGFTLAEILITLGIIGIVAAMTIPTIAARSTHKKLQSQFKKTYAELNQATRAFYADTDIPVHDYDVLIKAGVDTTSSNWDSNALLNKFMSYYKGFTKASNSVWSSFDKLHNIKNLNLNGIEVKYYPCDISVVYMDSVGRLYSMDDTSTAYATALPYGPKICVDINGIDKPNRWGYDRFVFVFTEENAVIPYTGIYWNVLDKNLTDKKDIAKYCDKTKTTVQHACAYFALIDESPVGNGSYWYDFLIRK
;
A
#
# COMPACT_ATOMS: atom_id res chain seq x y z
N MET A 1 -65.10 18.79 -11.91
CA MET A 1 -64.10 19.41 -11.00
C MET A 1 -63.39 18.29 -10.27
N ALA A 2 -62.11 18.09 -10.51
CA ALA A 2 -61.34 17.07 -9.81
C ALA A 2 -60.93 17.64 -8.43
N THR A 3 -61.43 17.03 -7.36
CA THR A 3 -61.03 17.37 -5.99
C THR A 3 -59.61 16.83 -5.77
N GLY A 4 -58.61 17.73 -5.86
CA GLY A 4 -57.26 17.40 -5.51
C GLY A 4 -57.19 17.03 -4.01
N ARG A 5 -56.84 15.79 -3.69
CA ARG A 5 -56.52 15.41 -2.32
C ARG A 5 -55.12 15.95 -1.96
N GLY A 6 -55.06 16.92 -1.07
CA GLY A 6 -53.82 17.38 -0.48
C GLY A 6 -53.35 16.42 0.60
N PHE A 7 -51.98 16.28 0.76
CA PHE A 7 -51.39 15.51 1.85
C PHE A 7 -51.65 16.17 3.20
N THR A 8 -51.88 15.39 4.23
CA THR A 8 -51.93 15.89 5.60
C THR A 8 -50.55 16.15 6.18
N LEU A 9 -50.45 17.07 7.14
CA LEU A 9 -49.19 17.34 7.84
C LEU A 9 -48.62 16.08 8.51
N ALA A 10 -49.51 15.24 9.06
CA ALA A 10 -49.12 13.97 9.69
C ALA A 10 -48.52 12.98 8.71
N GLU A 11 -49.07 12.83 7.51
CA GLU A 11 -48.51 11.95 6.44
C GLU A 11 -47.12 12.42 6.02
N ILE A 12 -46.90 13.72 5.87
CA ILE A 12 -45.58 14.27 5.53
C ILE A 12 -44.58 14.02 6.66
N LEU A 13 -44.97 14.23 7.93
CA LEU A 13 -44.07 14.02 9.07
C LEU A 13 -43.67 12.55 9.23
N ILE A 14 -44.61 11.63 9.06
CA ILE A 14 -44.37 10.18 9.14
C ILE A 14 -43.41 9.75 7.99
N THR A 15 -43.71 10.17 6.78
CA THR A 15 -42.86 9.81 5.62
C THR A 15 -41.44 10.35 5.73
N LEU A 16 -41.28 11.60 6.14
CA LEU A 16 -39.93 12.18 6.40
C LEU A 16 -39.22 11.46 7.53
N GLY A 17 -39.94 11.07 8.61
CA GLY A 17 -39.35 10.28 9.70
C GLY A 17 -38.83 8.92 9.23
N ILE A 18 -39.60 8.20 8.45
CA ILE A 18 -39.18 6.89 7.91
C ILE A 18 -38.01 7.03 6.96
N ILE A 19 -38.05 7.99 6.03
CA ILE A 19 -36.95 8.26 5.10
C ILE A 19 -35.67 8.63 5.88
N GLY A 20 -35.81 9.46 6.92
CA GLY A 20 -34.66 9.85 7.77
C GLY A 20 -34.00 8.65 8.45
N ILE A 21 -34.75 7.74 9.03
CA ILE A 21 -34.25 6.53 9.69
C ILE A 21 -33.55 5.60 8.67
N VAL A 22 -34.22 5.33 7.53
CA VAL A 22 -33.63 4.48 6.48
C VAL A 22 -32.35 5.09 5.93
N ALA A 23 -32.34 6.39 5.64
CA ALA A 23 -31.16 7.09 5.16
C ALA A 23 -30.00 7.04 6.17
N ALA A 24 -30.28 7.27 7.47
CA ALA A 24 -29.27 7.23 8.52
C ALA A 24 -28.58 5.85 8.65
N MET A 25 -29.29 4.77 8.39
CA MET A 25 -28.74 3.40 8.43
C MET A 25 -28.03 3.00 7.13
N THR A 26 -28.47 3.49 5.96
CA THR A 26 -27.97 3.04 4.67
C THR A 26 -26.80 3.86 4.14
N ILE A 27 -26.80 5.18 4.33
CA ILE A 27 -25.76 6.07 3.78
C ILE A 27 -24.35 5.71 4.27
N PRO A 28 -24.07 5.47 5.57
CA PRO A 28 -22.74 5.10 6.03
C PRO A 28 -22.22 3.82 5.38
N THR A 29 -23.07 2.82 5.21
CA THR A 29 -22.72 1.53 4.61
C THR A 29 -22.39 1.67 3.12
N ILE A 30 -23.17 2.46 2.38
CA ILE A 30 -22.92 2.71 0.96
C ILE A 30 -21.63 3.52 0.77
N ALA A 31 -21.41 4.54 1.59
CA ALA A 31 -20.21 5.36 1.55
C ALA A 31 -18.94 4.51 1.83
N ALA A 32 -18.97 3.66 2.86
CA ALA A 32 -17.87 2.74 3.16
C ALA A 32 -17.58 1.81 1.98
N ARG A 33 -18.60 1.16 1.41
CA ARG A 33 -18.43 0.28 0.24
C ARG A 33 -17.84 1.01 -0.97
N SER A 34 -18.28 2.24 -1.23
CA SER A 34 -17.75 3.06 -2.31
C SER A 34 -16.27 3.37 -2.12
N THR A 35 -15.86 3.75 -0.89
CA THR A 35 -14.46 4.01 -0.54
C THR A 35 -13.60 2.76 -0.74
N HIS A 36 -14.04 1.60 -0.26
CA HIS A 36 -13.29 0.35 -0.41
C HIS A 36 -13.17 -0.08 -1.87
N LYS A 37 -14.22 0.11 -2.68
CA LYS A 37 -14.16 -0.14 -4.13
C LYS A 37 -13.15 0.77 -4.83
N LYS A 38 -13.09 2.04 -4.43
CA LYS A 38 -12.08 2.99 -4.93
C LYS A 38 -10.67 2.51 -4.59
N LEU A 39 -10.41 2.17 -3.32
CA LEU A 39 -9.10 1.67 -2.86
C LEU A 39 -8.71 0.38 -3.57
N GLN A 40 -9.63 -0.58 -3.73
CA GLN A 40 -9.38 -1.81 -4.49
C GLN A 40 -8.96 -1.51 -5.94
N SER A 41 -9.66 -0.58 -6.59
CA SER A 41 -9.33 -0.18 -7.96
C SER A 41 -7.95 0.51 -8.03
N GLN A 42 -7.65 1.41 -7.09
CA GLN A 42 -6.36 2.07 -6.98
C GLN A 42 -5.23 1.05 -6.73
N PHE A 43 -5.45 0.10 -5.83
CA PHE A 43 -4.48 -0.97 -5.54
C PHE A 43 -4.16 -1.80 -6.79
N LYS A 44 -5.20 -2.31 -7.48
CA LYS A 44 -5.02 -3.11 -8.71
C LYS A 44 -4.31 -2.33 -9.80
N LYS A 45 -4.66 -1.06 -9.97
CA LYS A 45 -3.99 -0.16 -10.92
C LYS A 45 -2.52 0.05 -10.55
N THR A 46 -2.23 0.35 -9.29
CA THR A 46 -0.86 0.51 -8.79
C THR A 46 -0.02 -0.74 -9.02
N TYR A 47 -0.55 -1.92 -8.67
CA TYR A 47 0.14 -3.18 -8.88
C TYR A 47 0.44 -3.46 -10.36
N ALA A 48 -0.52 -3.18 -11.25
CA ALA A 48 -0.32 -3.33 -12.70
C ALA A 48 0.77 -2.37 -13.22
N GLU A 49 0.77 -1.12 -12.77
CA GLU A 49 1.75 -0.10 -13.16
C GLU A 49 3.16 -0.40 -12.60
N LEU A 50 3.28 -0.92 -11.37
CA LEU A 50 4.55 -1.41 -10.83
C LEU A 50 5.14 -2.51 -11.71
N ASN A 51 4.34 -3.50 -12.09
CA ASN A 51 4.78 -4.57 -12.98
C ASN A 51 5.12 -4.08 -14.39
N GLN A 52 4.41 -3.07 -14.89
CA GLN A 52 4.73 -2.44 -16.18
C GLN A 52 6.08 -1.69 -16.12
N ALA A 53 6.31 -0.90 -15.06
CA ALA A 53 7.56 -0.19 -14.84
C ALA A 53 8.74 -1.16 -14.69
N THR A 54 8.55 -2.27 -13.96
CA THR A 54 9.57 -3.33 -13.80
C THR A 54 9.95 -3.94 -15.16
N ARG A 55 8.97 -4.23 -16.01
CA ARG A 55 9.24 -4.73 -17.38
C ARG A 55 9.94 -3.69 -18.27
N ALA A 56 9.55 -2.42 -18.14
CA ALA A 56 10.20 -1.34 -18.89
C ALA A 56 11.63 -1.12 -18.41
N PHE A 57 11.88 -1.21 -17.10
CA PHE A 57 13.22 -1.16 -16.52
C PHE A 57 14.11 -2.27 -17.09
N TYR A 58 13.62 -3.52 -17.09
CA TYR A 58 14.36 -4.66 -17.65
C TYR A 58 14.63 -4.52 -19.15
N ALA A 59 13.64 -4.04 -19.92
CA ALA A 59 13.79 -3.82 -21.35
C ALA A 59 14.87 -2.77 -21.70
N ASP A 60 15.11 -1.80 -20.81
CA ASP A 60 16.13 -0.75 -21.00
C ASP A 60 17.50 -1.16 -20.46
N THR A 61 17.54 -1.91 -19.36
CA THR A 61 18.79 -2.23 -18.65
C THR A 61 19.31 -3.63 -18.91
N ASP A 62 18.48 -4.53 -19.42
CA ASP A 62 18.70 -5.99 -19.54
C ASP A 62 19.06 -6.66 -18.18
N ILE A 63 18.70 -6.00 -17.07
CA ILE A 63 18.99 -6.43 -15.71
C ILE A 63 17.73 -6.29 -14.86
N PRO A 64 17.30 -7.32 -14.12
CA PRO A 64 16.18 -7.19 -13.16
C PRO A 64 16.44 -6.10 -12.13
N VAL A 65 15.39 -5.45 -11.63
CA VAL A 65 15.51 -4.44 -10.56
C VAL A 65 16.21 -5.02 -9.34
N HIS A 66 15.95 -6.29 -9.02
CA HIS A 66 16.62 -7.03 -7.95
C HIS A 66 18.15 -7.03 -8.12
N ASP A 67 18.62 -7.48 -9.27
CA ASP A 67 20.07 -7.61 -9.54
C ASP A 67 20.74 -6.26 -9.72
N TYR A 68 20.01 -5.28 -10.27
CA TYR A 68 20.51 -3.92 -10.42
C TYR A 68 20.86 -3.29 -9.06
N ASP A 69 20.05 -3.50 -8.03
CA ASP A 69 20.33 -3.04 -6.66
C ASP A 69 21.64 -3.66 -6.12
N VAL A 70 21.85 -4.95 -6.36
CA VAL A 70 23.10 -5.64 -5.98
C VAL A 70 24.31 -5.07 -6.75
N LEU A 71 24.16 -4.82 -8.05
CA LEU A 71 25.24 -4.33 -8.90
C LEU A 71 25.65 -2.89 -8.54
N ILE A 72 24.71 -1.98 -8.29
CA ILE A 72 25.05 -0.62 -7.89
C ILE A 72 25.75 -0.55 -6.54
N LYS A 73 25.60 -1.58 -5.70
CA LYS A 73 26.26 -1.69 -4.40
C LYS A 73 27.59 -2.43 -4.47
N ALA A 74 27.84 -3.19 -5.54
CA ALA A 74 29.07 -3.97 -5.68
C ALA A 74 30.30 -3.04 -5.78
N GLY A 75 31.22 -3.19 -4.84
CA GLY A 75 32.44 -2.38 -4.79
C GLY A 75 32.27 -0.94 -4.31
N VAL A 76 31.09 -0.57 -3.85
CA VAL A 76 30.81 0.75 -3.25
C VAL A 76 30.79 0.64 -1.73
N ASP A 77 31.49 1.55 -1.06
CA ASP A 77 31.36 1.71 0.39
C ASP A 77 30.03 2.41 0.71
N THR A 78 29.04 1.62 1.10
CA THR A 78 27.68 2.11 1.41
C THR A 78 27.63 2.91 2.73
N THR A 79 28.74 2.97 3.47
CA THR A 79 28.89 3.82 4.66
C THR A 79 29.49 5.19 4.32
N SER A 80 29.97 5.36 3.09
CA SER A 80 30.58 6.62 2.65
C SER A 80 29.53 7.71 2.41
N SER A 81 29.91 8.97 2.57
CA SER A 81 29.07 10.13 2.26
C SER A 81 28.68 10.24 0.77
N ASN A 82 29.34 9.49 -0.10
CA ASN A 82 29.08 9.46 -1.54
C ASN A 82 28.06 8.40 -1.96
N TRP A 83 27.57 7.59 -1.02
CA TRP A 83 26.52 6.62 -1.30
C TRP A 83 25.18 7.32 -1.53
N ASP A 84 24.57 7.12 -2.70
CA ASP A 84 23.20 7.58 -2.99
C ASP A 84 22.18 6.46 -2.72
N SER A 85 21.61 6.47 -1.53
CA SER A 85 20.52 5.54 -1.14
C SER A 85 19.27 5.65 -2.01
N ASN A 86 19.19 6.67 -2.87
CA ASN A 86 18.07 6.89 -3.77
C ASN A 86 18.35 6.43 -5.20
N ALA A 87 19.56 5.97 -5.50
CA ALA A 87 19.96 5.67 -6.88
C ALA A 87 19.01 4.68 -7.57
N LEU A 88 18.66 3.58 -6.89
CA LEU A 88 17.72 2.61 -7.42
C LEU A 88 16.33 3.20 -7.60
N LEU A 89 15.80 3.89 -6.59
CA LEU A 89 14.47 4.50 -6.68
C LEU A 89 14.40 5.56 -7.78
N ASN A 90 15.42 6.41 -7.89
CA ASN A 90 15.53 7.42 -8.94
C ASN A 90 15.48 6.78 -10.33
N LYS A 91 16.29 5.72 -10.54
CA LYS A 91 16.29 4.98 -11.82
C LYS A 91 14.96 4.30 -12.07
N PHE A 92 14.39 3.59 -11.10
CA PHE A 92 13.12 2.90 -11.25
C PHE A 92 11.95 3.85 -11.53
N MET A 93 11.87 4.96 -10.79
CA MET A 93 10.80 5.94 -10.99
C MET A 93 10.87 6.64 -12.36
N SER A 94 12.03 6.63 -13.05
CA SER A 94 12.11 7.17 -14.42
C SER A 94 11.25 6.41 -15.44
N TYR A 95 10.80 5.19 -15.11
CA TYR A 95 9.88 4.41 -15.93
C TYR A 95 8.40 4.65 -15.58
N TYR A 96 8.13 5.44 -14.54
CA TYR A 96 6.78 5.90 -14.23
C TYR A 96 6.48 7.22 -14.97
N LYS A 97 5.31 7.31 -15.58
CA LYS A 97 4.89 8.56 -16.24
C LYS A 97 4.41 9.58 -15.21
N GLY A 98 4.94 10.82 -15.31
CA GLY A 98 4.47 11.95 -14.53
C GLY A 98 4.77 11.86 -13.04
N PHE A 99 5.90 11.27 -12.67
CA PHE A 99 6.36 11.27 -11.27
C PHE A 99 7.09 12.58 -10.94
N THR A 100 7.04 12.95 -9.68
CA THR A 100 7.82 14.05 -9.09
C THR A 100 8.38 13.62 -7.76
N LYS A 101 9.53 14.19 -7.40
CA LYS A 101 10.09 14.00 -6.06
C LYS A 101 9.24 14.81 -5.08
N ALA A 102 8.50 14.14 -4.22
CA ALA A 102 7.60 14.78 -3.26
C ALA A 102 8.36 15.38 -2.08
N SER A 103 9.51 14.79 -1.71
CA SER A 103 10.34 15.25 -0.60
C SER A 103 11.80 14.89 -0.82
N ASN A 104 12.71 15.64 -0.22
CA ASN A 104 14.13 15.27 -0.06
C ASN A 104 14.37 14.44 1.22
N SER A 105 13.32 14.09 1.92
CA SER A 105 13.38 13.35 3.18
C SER A 105 12.78 11.95 3.01
N VAL A 106 13.21 11.02 3.86
CA VAL A 106 12.64 9.69 3.99
C VAL A 106 11.18 9.75 4.45
N TRP A 107 10.44 8.65 4.30
CA TRP A 107 8.99 8.63 4.53
C TRP A 107 8.57 9.04 5.93
N SER A 108 9.29 8.59 6.97
CA SER A 108 8.99 8.98 8.34
C SER A 108 9.07 10.49 8.60
N SER A 109 10.05 11.15 7.96
CA SER A 109 10.21 12.60 8.02
C SER A 109 9.17 13.32 7.16
N PHE A 110 8.78 12.76 6.02
CA PHE A 110 7.70 13.26 5.17
C PHE A 110 6.37 13.26 5.93
N ASP A 111 6.00 12.13 6.56
CA ASP A 111 4.78 12.00 7.35
C ASP A 111 4.77 13.02 8.51
N LYS A 112 5.88 13.19 9.20
CA LYS A 112 6.01 14.18 10.28
C LYS A 112 5.82 15.61 9.79
N LEU A 113 6.39 15.97 8.64
CA LEU A 113 6.28 17.29 8.04
C LEU A 113 4.81 17.62 7.66
N HIS A 114 4.08 16.63 7.17
CA HIS A 114 2.69 16.77 6.75
C HIS A 114 1.67 16.45 7.85
N ASN A 115 2.12 16.23 9.10
CA ASN A 115 1.28 15.83 10.24
C ASN A 115 0.43 14.59 9.95
N ILE A 116 1.02 13.64 9.24
CA ILE A 116 0.41 12.35 8.90
C ILE A 116 0.77 11.32 9.96
N LYS A 117 -0.21 10.58 10.44
CA LYS A 117 0.01 9.46 11.36
C LYS A 117 0.29 8.20 10.60
N ASN A 118 1.37 7.51 10.96
CA ASN A 118 1.69 6.18 10.45
C ASN A 118 0.92 5.14 11.26
N LEU A 119 -0.11 4.56 10.69
CA LEU A 119 -1.03 3.67 11.40
C LEU A 119 -0.88 2.22 10.91
N ASN A 120 -0.97 1.27 11.83
CA ASN A 120 -1.13 -0.13 11.47
C ASN A 120 -2.57 -0.43 11.03
N LEU A 121 -2.86 -1.68 10.67
CA LEU A 121 -4.16 -2.09 10.13
C LEU A 121 -5.34 -1.81 11.08
N ASN A 122 -5.14 -1.88 12.39
CA ASN A 122 -6.17 -1.59 13.40
C ASN A 122 -6.23 -0.10 13.84
N GLY A 123 -5.42 0.76 13.21
CA GLY A 123 -5.44 2.21 13.45
C GLY A 123 -4.60 2.67 14.65
N ILE A 124 -3.72 1.82 15.17
CA ILE A 124 -2.74 2.20 16.20
C ILE A 124 -1.53 2.83 15.53
N GLU A 125 -1.04 3.92 16.07
CA GLU A 125 0.16 4.60 15.57
C GLU A 125 1.40 3.75 15.81
N VAL A 126 2.22 3.56 14.77
CA VAL A 126 3.45 2.79 14.80
C VAL A 126 4.62 3.64 14.32
N LYS A 127 5.79 3.40 14.90
CA LYS A 127 7.02 4.15 14.55
C LYS A 127 7.77 3.55 13.38
N TYR A 128 7.43 2.33 13.01
CA TYR A 128 8.13 1.56 12.01
C TYR A 128 7.61 1.83 10.60
N TYR A 129 8.54 1.98 9.67
CA TYR A 129 8.28 2.13 8.23
C TYR A 129 9.03 1.02 7.47
N PRO A 130 8.36 0.19 6.68
CA PRO A 130 9.01 -0.86 5.88
C PRO A 130 9.98 -0.34 4.82
N CYS A 131 9.79 0.92 4.36
CA CYS A 131 10.64 1.57 3.37
C CYS A 131 10.99 2.98 3.85
N ASP A 132 12.06 3.14 4.61
CA ASP A 132 12.49 4.42 5.20
C ASP A 132 13.96 4.76 4.89
N ILE A 133 14.49 4.23 3.80
CA ILE A 133 15.87 4.52 3.36
C ILE A 133 15.87 5.60 2.28
N SER A 134 14.97 5.49 1.30
CA SER A 134 14.90 6.44 0.20
C SER A 134 13.93 7.60 0.48
N VAL A 135 14.06 8.64 -0.34
CA VAL A 135 13.12 9.77 -0.35
C VAL A 135 11.75 9.37 -0.86
N VAL A 136 10.76 10.27 -0.71
CA VAL A 136 9.39 10.03 -1.16
C VAL A 136 9.18 10.63 -2.54
N TYR A 137 8.67 9.80 -3.47
CA TYR A 137 8.18 10.22 -4.77
C TYR A 137 6.66 10.22 -4.80
N MET A 138 6.10 11.05 -5.67
CA MET A 138 4.67 11.13 -5.94
C MET A 138 4.43 11.03 -7.45
N ASP A 139 3.44 10.24 -7.84
CA ASP A 139 3.02 10.17 -9.24
C ASP A 139 1.96 11.23 -9.61
N SER A 140 1.58 11.26 -10.88
CA SER A 140 0.62 12.25 -11.42
C SER A 140 -0.80 12.17 -10.83
N VAL A 141 -1.12 11.10 -10.10
CA VAL A 141 -2.42 10.93 -9.44
C VAL A 141 -2.34 11.02 -7.92
N GLY A 142 -1.17 11.40 -7.39
CA GLY A 142 -0.95 11.71 -5.99
C GLY A 142 -0.57 10.52 -5.10
N ARG A 143 -0.30 9.33 -5.66
CA ARG A 143 0.19 8.19 -4.88
C ARG A 143 1.64 8.41 -4.47
N LEU A 144 2.00 7.95 -3.27
CA LEU A 144 3.34 8.10 -2.73
C LEU A 144 4.12 6.79 -2.82
N TYR A 145 5.42 6.92 -3.10
CA TYR A 145 6.35 5.80 -3.27
C TYR A 145 7.62 6.06 -2.49
N SER A 146 8.13 5.03 -1.82
CA SER A 146 9.48 4.99 -1.25
C SER A 146 10.02 3.57 -1.36
N MET A 147 11.33 3.43 -1.32
CA MET A 147 12.00 2.14 -1.49
C MET A 147 12.89 1.85 -0.29
N ASP A 148 13.01 0.56 0.01
CA ASP A 148 14.03 0.03 0.88
C ASP A 148 14.89 -0.91 0.07
N ASP A 149 16.19 -0.70 0.10
CA ASP A 149 17.15 -1.50 -0.65
C ASP A 149 17.46 -2.83 0.05
N THR A 150 18.06 -3.76 -0.66
CA THR A 150 18.64 -4.95 -0.03
C THR A 150 19.88 -4.57 0.77
N SER A 151 19.95 -4.98 2.04
CA SER A 151 21.16 -4.81 2.83
C SER A 151 22.35 -5.51 2.16
N THR A 152 23.46 -4.80 1.98
CA THR A 152 24.70 -5.37 1.39
C THR A 152 25.24 -6.59 2.12
N ALA A 153 25.00 -6.70 3.43
CA ALA A 153 25.39 -7.85 4.22
C ALA A 153 24.64 -9.14 3.85
N TYR A 154 23.51 -9.02 3.14
CA TYR A 154 22.62 -10.14 2.83
C TYR A 154 22.27 -10.25 1.35
N ALA A 155 22.82 -9.42 0.49
CA ALA A 155 22.50 -9.34 -0.94
C ALA A 155 22.67 -10.69 -1.69
N THR A 156 23.56 -11.54 -1.23
CA THR A 156 23.79 -12.88 -1.80
C THR A 156 22.95 -14.00 -1.19
N ALA A 157 22.25 -13.70 -0.08
CA ALA A 157 21.52 -14.70 0.68
C ALA A 157 19.98 -14.58 0.55
N LEU A 158 19.49 -13.47 -0.01
CA LEU A 158 18.06 -13.19 -0.10
C LEU A 158 17.54 -13.48 -1.50
N PRO A 159 16.55 -14.38 -1.65
CA PRO A 159 15.92 -14.66 -2.94
C PRO A 159 15.01 -13.51 -3.41
N TYR A 160 14.81 -12.48 -2.59
CA TYR A 160 13.93 -11.35 -2.86
C TYR A 160 14.66 -10.03 -2.72
N GLY A 161 14.48 -9.17 -3.70
CA GLY A 161 15.18 -7.91 -3.88
C GLY A 161 14.65 -6.76 -3.03
N PRO A 162 14.94 -5.53 -3.46
CA PRO A 162 14.50 -4.33 -2.77
C PRO A 162 12.99 -4.28 -2.65
N LYS A 163 12.52 -3.64 -1.59
CA LYS A 163 11.09 -3.43 -1.30
C LYS A 163 10.66 -2.07 -1.82
N ILE A 164 9.42 -2.00 -2.32
CA ILE A 164 8.77 -0.73 -2.64
C ILE A 164 7.48 -0.60 -1.84
N CYS A 165 7.36 0.48 -1.11
CA CYS A 165 6.18 0.85 -0.37
C CYS A 165 5.37 1.87 -1.15
N VAL A 166 4.06 1.70 -1.15
CA VAL A 166 3.14 2.59 -1.85
C VAL A 166 2.00 2.99 -0.94
N ASP A 167 1.70 4.29 -0.91
CA ASP A 167 0.44 4.81 -0.40
C ASP A 167 -0.46 5.10 -1.61
N ILE A 168 -1.49 4.26 -1.80
CA ILE A 168 -2.30 4.23 -3.03
C ILE A 168 -3.29 5.38 -3.16
N ASN A 169 -3.53 6.13 -2.09
CA ASN A 169 -4.36 7.34 -2.07
C ASN A 169 -3.57 8.58 -1.62
N GLY A 170 -2.26 8.47 -1.46
CA GLY A 170 -1.37 9.56 -1.12
C GLY A 170 -1.52 10.04 0.31
N ILE A 171 -1.60 11.35 0.51
CA ILE A 171 -1.73 11.94 1.86
C ILE A 171 -3.14 11.82 2.44
N ASP A 172 -4.11 11.34 1.67
CA ASP A 172 -5.48 11.17 2.15
C ASP A 172 -5.55 10.06 3.22
N LYS A 173 -6.42 10.29 4.21
CA LYS A 173 -6.61 9.31 5.28
C LYS A 173 -7.24 8.01 4.72
N PRO A 174 -6.94 6.86 5.40
CA PRO A 174 -6.50 6.73 6.79
C PRO A 174 -4.98 6.58 7.01
N ASN A 175 -4.15 6.42 5.97
CA ASN A 175 -2.70 6.18 6.04
C ASN A 175 -2.34 4.95 6.91
N ARG A 176 -2.96 3.81 6.59
CA ARG A 176 -2.84 2.55 7.33
C ARG A 176 -2.17 1.47 6.50
N TRP A 177 -1.18 0.82 7.09
CA TRP A 177 -0.59 -0.39 6.50
C TRP A 177 -1.65 -1.49 6.37
N GLY A 178 -1.78 -2.02 5.15
CA GLY A 178 -2.82 -2.99 4.81
C GLY A 178 -4.19 -2.40 4.49
N TYR A 179 -4.33 -1.09 4.48
CA TYR A 179 -5.58 -0.42 4.09
C TYR A 179 -5.40 0.42 2.81
N ASP A 180 -4.47 1.36 2.85
CA ASP A 180 -4.06 2.23 1.74
C ASP A 180 -2.53 2.26 1.55
N ARG A 181 -1.76 1.79 2.53
CA ARG A 181 -0.31 1.62 2.46
C ARG A 181 0.05 0.13 2.31
N PHE A 182 0.85 -0.19 1.29
CA PHE A 182 1.20 -1.56 0.93
C PHE A 182 2.69 -1.70 0.63
N VAL A 183 3.21 -2.91 0.82
CA VAL A 183 4.61 -3.26 0.55
C VAL A 183 4.66 -4.32 -0.53
N PHE A 184 5.52 -4.11 -1.50
CA PHE A 184 5.85 -5.05 -2.56
C PHE A 184 7.35 -5.29 -2.59
N VAL A 185 7.77 -6.36 -3.26
CA VAL A 185 9.18 -6.74 -3.40
C VAL A 185 9.48 -7.11 -4.84
N PHE A 186 10.68 -6.76 -5.31
CA PHE A 186 11.18 -7.16 -6.62
C PHE A 186 11.85 -8.52 -6.53
N THR A 187 11.62 -9.39 -7.51
CA THR A 187 12.18 -10.74 -7.57
C THR A 187 13.23 -10.86 -8.68
N GLU A 188 14.05 -11.92 -8.59
CA GLU A 188 15.04 -12.28 -9.62
C GLU A 188 14.39 -12.60 -10.97
N GLU A 189 13.13 -13.08 -10.98
CA GLU A 189 12.36 -13.36 -12.19
C GLU A 189 11.77 -12.11 -12.84
N ASN A 190 12.28 -10.93 -12.52
CA ASN A 190 11.82 -9.65 -13.06
C ASN A 190 10.31 -9.41 -12.83
N ALA A 191 9.84 -9.70 -11.63
CA ALA A 191 8.47 -9.49 -11.20
C ALA A 191 8.40 -8.63 -9.94
N VAL A 192 7.27 -7.96 -9.76
CA VAL A 192 6.88 -7.35 -8.49
C VAL A 192 5.77 -8.17 -7.89
N ILE A 193 5.98 -8.61 -6.64
CA ILE A 193 4.99 -9.40 -5.89
C ILE A 193 4.69 -8.76 -4.54
N PRO A 194 3.56 -9.05 -3.90
CA PRO A 194 3.30 -8.64 -2.53
C PRO A 194 4.40 -9.13 -1.59
N TYR A 195 4.90 -8.24 -0.73
CA TYR A 195 5.86 -8.63 0.29
C TYR A 195 5.16 -9.39 1.41
N THR A 196 5.59 -10.64 1.63
CA THR A 196 5.06 -11.52 2.68
C THR A 196 6.14 -11.96 3.67
N GLY A 197 7.33 -11.35 3.59
CA GLY A 197 8.50 -11.70 4.38
C GLY A 197 8.33 -11.43 5.87
N ILE A 198 9.18 -12.08 6.65
CA ILE A 198 9.29 -11.86 8.10
C ILE A 198 10.33 -10.76 8.30
N TYR A 199 9.86 -9.62 8.78
CA TYR A 199 10.74 -8.48 9.07
C TYR A 199 11.73 -8.81 10.21
N TRP A 200 12.97 -8.34 10.06
CA TRP A 200 14.09 -8.51 11.01
C TRP A 200 14.66 -9.93 11.14
N ASN A 201 14.29 -10.87 10.31
CA ASN A 201 14.97 -12.17 10.33
C ASN A 201 16.07 -12.20 9.26
N VAL A 202 17.22 -12.75 9.61
CA VAL A 202 18.42 -12.89 8.77
C VAL A 202 18.15 -13.63 7.44
N LEU A 203 17.00 -14.28 7.33
CA LEU A 203 16.46 -14.93 6.14
C LEU A 203 15.11 -14.27 5.80
N ASP A 204 15.13 -13.14 5.15
CA ASP A 204 13.94 -12.41 4.72
C ASP A 204 13.23 -13.16 3.56
N LYS A 205 12.73 -14.36 3.88
CA LYS A 205 11.97 -15.17 2.93
C LYS A 205 10.55 -14.67 2.83
N ASN A 206 10.07 -14.46 1.61
CA ASN A 206 8.64 -14.38 1.40
C ASN A 206 7.98 -15.69 1.80
N LEU A 207 6.95 -15.59 2.62
CA LEU A 207 6.13 -16.72 2.99
C LEU A 207 5.27 -17.13 1.78
N THR A 208 5.13 -18.43 1.58
CA THR A 208 4.31 -19.01 0.50
C THR A 208 3.03 -19.67 1.02
N ASP A 209 3.03 -20.13 2.25
CA ASP A 209 1.83 -20.71 2.88
C ASP A 209 0.87 -19.61 3.32
N LYS A 210 -0.38 -19.68 2.85
CA LYS A 210 -1.42 -18.68 3.12
C LYS A 210 -1.71 -18.49 4.62
N LYS A 211 -1.62 -19.56 5.43
CA LYS A 211 -1.87 -19.46 6.88
C LYS A 211 -0.74 -18.72 7.58
N ASP A 212 0.50 -18.91 7.12
CA ASP A 212 1.64 -18.19 7.66
C ASP A 212 1.61 -16.72 7.24
N ILE A 213 1.25 -16.42 5.99
CA ILE A 213 1.06 -15.04 5.50
C ILE A 213 -0.02 -14.32 6.31
N ALA A 214 -1.12 -15.01 6.66
CA ALA A 214 -2.22 -14.44 7.44
C ALA A 214 -1.79 -13.91 8.81
N LYS A 215 -0.74 -14.49 9.43
CA LYS A 215 -0.18 -14.03 10.71
C LYS A 215 0.36 -12.60 10.64
N TYR A 216 0.73 -12.13 9.44
CA TYR A 216 1.25 -10.80 9.16
C TYR A 216 0.24 -9.88 8.44
N CYS A 217 -1.03 -10.32 8.38
CA CYS A 217 -2.18 -9.51 8.00
C CYS A 217 -3.34 -9.76 8.97
N ASP A 218 -3.20 -9.27 10.20
CA ASP A 218 -4.06 -9.55 11.33
C ASP A 218 -4.41 -8.28 12.10
N LYS A 219 -5.70 -7.94 12.17
CA LYS A 219 -6.21 -6.76 12.89
C LYS A 219 -5.99 -6.81 14.40
N THR A 220 -5.73 -7.98 14.97
CA THR A 220 -5.48 -8.11 16.42
C THR A 220 -4.05 -7.73 16.81
N LYS A 221 -3.16 -7.61 15.84
CA LYS A 221 -1.75 -7.29 16.09
C LYS A 221 -1.51 -5.78 16.16
N THR A 222 -0.53 -5.40 16.97
CA THR A 222 -0.14 -3.99 17.16
C THR A 222 1.06 -3.57 16.28
N THR A 223 1.62 -4.51 15.53
CA THR A 223 2.74 -4.27 14.61
C THR A 223 2.26 -3.88 13.21
N VAL A 224 3.18 -3.46 12.34
CA VAL A 224 2.89 -3.21 10.93
C VAL A 224 2.49 -4.52 10.25
N GLN A 225 1.37 -4.48 9.54
CA GLN A 225 0.80 -5.63 8.85
C GLN A 225 1.18 -5.57 7.36
N HIS A 226 2.45 -5.87 7.06
CA HIS A 226 3.03 -5.69 5.72
C HIS A 226 2.58 -6.75 4.70
N ALA A 227 2.18 -7.94 5.14
CA ALA A 227 1.74 -9.01 4.23
C ALA A 227 0.30 -8.86 3.72
N CYS A 228 -0.40 -7.80 4.13
CA CYS A 228 -1.78 -7.56 3.68
C CYS A 228 -1.90 -7.33 2.17
N ALA A 229 -0.83 -6.89 1.50
CA ALA A 229 -0.81 -6.74 0.04
C ALA A 229 -1.15 -8.05 -0.70
N TYR A 230 -0.76 -9.20 -0.15
CA TYR A 230 -1.09 -10.52 -0.71
C TYR A 230 -2.61 -10.75 -0.73
N PHE A 231 -3.27 -10.55 0.41
CA PHE A 231 -4.72 -10.74 0.52
C PHE A 231 -5.50 -9.68 -0.26
N ALA A 232 -5.00 -8.45 -0.30
CA ALA A 232 -5.58 -7.38 -1.11
C ALA A 232 -5.55 -7.70 -2.62
N LEU A 233 -4.50 -8.38 -3.09
CA LEU A 233 -4.33 -8.76 -4.49
C LEU A 233 -5.28 -9.87 -4.90
N ILE A 234 -5.38 -10.94 -4.11
CA ILE A 234 -6.27 -12.07 -4.40
C ILE A 234 -7.72 -11.82 -3.97
N ASP A 235 -7.99 -10.69 -3.30
CA ASP A 235 -9.28 -10.31 -2.73
C ASP A 235 -9.90 -11.37 -1.83
N GLU A 236 -9.09 -11.97 -0.97
CA GLU A 236 -9.54 -12.96 0.01
C GLU A 236 -9.25 -12.50 1.44
N SER A 237 -10.17 -12.78 2.35
CA SER A 237 -9.98 -12.49 3.76
C SER A 237 -8.88 -13.35 4.40
N PRO A 238 -7.95 -12.79 5.19
CA PRO A 238 -6.94 -13.57 5.92
C PRO A 238 -7.54 -14.40 7.07
N VAL A 239 -8.76 -14.07 7.54
CA VAL A 239 -9.38 -14.68 8.74
C VAL A 239 -10.57 -15.59 8.41
N GLY A 240 -10.67 -16.07 7.19
CA GLY A 240 -11.74 -16.99 6.78
C GLY A 240 -12.37 -16.63 5.44
N ASN A 241 -13.63 -16.99 5.25
CA ASN A 241 -14.34 -16.72 4.01
C ASN A 241 -14.67 -15.22 3.85
N GLY A 242 -14.66 -14.76 2.60
CA GLY A 242 -15.03 -13.40 2.24
C GLY A 242 -13.93 -12.63 1.51
N SER A 243 -14.28 -11.43 1.08
CA SER A 243 -13.41 -10.51 0.36
C SER A 243 -12.51 -9.75 1.34
N TYR A 244 -11.27 -9.46 0.93
CA TYR A 244 -10.39 -8.56 1.66
C TYR A 244 -11.00 -7.15 1.78
N TRP A 245 -11.45 -6.61 0.67
CA TRP A 245 -11.88 -5.22 0.59
C TRP A 245 -13.26 -4.96 1.20
N TYR A 246 -14.20 -5.93 1.12
CA TYR A 246 -15.59 -5.72 1.56
C TYR A 246 -15.92 -6.38 2.89
N ASP A 247 -15.25 -7.51 3.21
CA ASP A 247 -15.54 -8.22 4.45
C ASP A 247 -14.48 -7.97 5.50
N PHE A 248 -13.21 -8.19 5.16
CA PHE A 248 -12.14 -8.06 6.13
C PHE A 248 -11.90 -6.61 6.56
N LEU A 249 -11.79 -5.65 5.64
CA LEU A 249 -11.53 -4.26 6.02
C LEU A 249 -12.71 -3.56 6.71
N ILE A 250 -13.95 -3.90 6.36
CA ILE A 250 -15.16 -3.25 6.89
C ILE A 250 -15.59 -3.82 8.24
N ARG A 251 -15.48 -5.14 8.43
CA ARG A 251 -15.89 -5.78 9.69
C ARG A 251 -14.95 -5.34 10.83
N LYS A 252 -15.57 -4.84 11.90
CA LYS A 252 -14.91 -4.52 13.18
C LYS A 252 -14.55 -5.79 13.93
#